data_466c39e1f8d432a467eefc3dda753c66
#
_entry.id   466c39e1f8d432a467eefc3dda753c66
#
_cell.length_a   1.000
_cell.length_b   1.000
_cell.length_c   1.000
_cell.angle_alpha   90.00
_cell.angle_beta   90.00
_cell.angle_gamma   90.00
#
_symmetry.space_group_name_H-M   'P 1'
#
loop_
_entity.id
_entity.type
_entity.pdbx_description
1 polymer ?
#
loop_
_entity_poly.entity_id
_entity_poly.type
_entity_poly.pdbx_seq_one_letter_code
_entity_poly.pdbx_strand_id
1 'polypeptide(L)'
;MNSKLTLNLDKSANALRLALDKAGVVANVKAETAAIIDVSGSFEHEHEEGTTSTLIERLVPYCMVLDPDRKMDVFTFSAGEDSAHYVGVVTPDDARDYVTRNIVERVPGWNGGTTYSYVLERALEHFGWKECEEAHRSSQGAGFLSRLFGWSPGGQAHGHGAPHTHEKRRSLVLFITDGENDLMDEERTMRVLDDSQRRGDQVYFLFIGACEDKGVTFEFAQKIATRFKNTGVVVIRDLEAFVAQSDEELNATLLGPELVEWLKS
;
A
#
# COMPACT_ATOMS: atom_id res chain seq x y z
N MET A 1 11.55 -20.51 16.64
CA MET A 1 10.58 -21.01 15.65
C MET A 1 10.67 -20.33 14.28
N ASN A 2 11.53 -19.33 14.08
CA ASN A 2 11.59 -18.50 12.87
C ASN A 2 12.37 -19.07 11.67
N SER A 3 13.18 -20.14 11.86
CA SER A 3 14.11 -20.57 10.80
C SER A 3 13.45 -21.15 9.55
N LYS A 4 12.30 -21.83 9.68
CA LYS A 4 11.63 -22.41 8.52
C LYS A 4 10.92 -21.36 7.64
N LEU A 5 10.28 -20.35 8.26
CA LEU A 5 9.64 -19.26 7.52
C LEU A 5 10.69 -18.42 6.79
N THR A 6 11.77 -18.05 7.48
CA THR A 6 12.87 -17.27 6.88
C THR A 6 13.50 -17.99 5.68
N LEU A 7 13.69 -19.32 5.75
CA LEU A 7 14.19 -20.11 4.64
C LEU A 7 13.23 -20.11 3.44
N ASN A 8 11.92 -20.19 3.67
CA ASN A 8 10.93 -20.12 2.60
C ASN A 8 10.91 -18.71 1.95
N LEU A 9 10.93 -17.66 2.74
CA LEU A 9 10.96 -16.27 2.24
C LEU A 9 12.24 -15.96 1.46
N ASP A 10 13.40 -16.44 1.91
CA ASP A 10 14.66 -16.29 1.16
C ASP A 10 14.58 -17.01 -0.20
N LYS A 11 13.99 -18.21 -0.25
CA LYS A 11 13.74 -18.92 -1.51
C LYS A 11 12.82 -18.09 -2.43
N SER A 12 11.72 -17.59 -1.89
CA SER A 12 10.76 -16.78 -2.65
C SER A 12 11.38 -15.46 -3.13
N ALA A 13 12.21 -14.81 -2.30
CA ALA A 13 12.98 -13.63 -2.69
C ALA A 13 13.97 -13.91 -3.82
N ASN A 14 14.62 -15.09 -3.81
CA ASN A 14 15.50 -15.49 -4.89
C ASN A 14 14.71 -15.79 -6.19
N ALA A 15 13.53 -16.40 -6.10
CA ALA A 15 12.65 -16.61 -7.24
C ALA A 15 12.21 -15.27 -7.86
N LEU A 16 11.87 -14.27 -7.02
CA LEU A 16 11.54 -12.93 -7.47
C LEU A 16 12.73 -12.24 -8.17
N ARG A 17 13.96 -12.32 -7.60
CA ARG A 17 15.18 -11.78 -8.25
C ARG A 17 15.39 -12.39 -9.63
N LEU A 18 15.22 -13.70 -9.77
CA LEU A 18 15.34 -14.38 -11.06
C LEU A 18 14.25 -13.97 -12.05
N ALA A 19 13.02 -13.74 -11.58
CA ALA A 19 11.94 -13.25 -12.42
C ALA A 19 12.21 -11.84 -12.93
N LEU A 20 12.66 -10.93 -12.05
CA LEU A 20 13.07 -9.57 -12.40
C LEU A 20 14.24 -9.53 -13.38
N ASP A 21 15.28 -10.36 -13.17
CA ASP A 21 16.43 -10.48 -14.07
C ASP A 21 16.01 -10.97 -15.46
N LYS A 22 15.18 -12.00 -15.54
CA LYS A 22 14.59 -12.49 -16.81
C LYS A 22 13.75 -11.42 -17.51
N ALA A 23 13.08 -10.55 -16.75
CA ALA A 23 12.34 -9.43 -17.30
C ALA A 23 13.24 -8.24 -17.70
N GLY A 24 14.55 -8.31 -17.44
CA GLY A 24 15.52 -7.27 -17.76
C GLY A 24 15.53 -6.09 -16.79
N VAL A 25 15.05 -6.29 -15.57
CA VAL A 25 15.14 -5.29 -14.48
C VAL A 25 16.53 -5.41 -13.84
N VAL A 26 17.24 -4.27 -13.74
CA VAL A 26 18.60 -4.26 -13.20
C VAL A 26 18.62 -4.62 -11.71
N ALA A 27 19.64 -5.33 -11.25
CA ALA A 27 19.74 -5.89 -9.89
C ALA A 27 19.70 -4.85 -8.74
N ASN A 28 19.90 -3.56 -9.05
CA ASN A 28 19.99 -2.49 -8.05
C ASN A 28 18.77 -1.56 -8.01
N VAL A 29 17.64 -1.96 -8.62
CA VAL A 29 16.40 -1.20 -8.51
C VAL A 29 15.99 -1.14 -7.05
N LYS A 30 15.71 0.09 -6.58
CA LYS A 30 15.25 0.37 -5.23
C LYS A 30 13.89 1.02 -5.27
N ALA A 31 12.98 0.51 -4.48
CA ALA A 31 11.67 1.09 -4.21
C ALA A 31 11.25 0.69 -2.80
N GLU A 32 10.77 1.65 -2.03
CA GLU A 32 10.02 1.35 -0.81
C GLU A 32 8.78 0.55 -1.18
N THR A 33 8.30 -0.29 -0.29
CA THR A 33 7.15 -1.13 -0.58
C THR A 33 6.04 -0.91 0.41
N ALA A 34 4.79 -0.94 -0.06
CA ALA A 34 3.63 -0.92 0.80
C ALA A 34 2.57 -1.93 0.36
N ALA A 35 1.80 -2.43 1.32
CA ALA A 35 0.54 -3.11 1.10
C ALA A 35 -0.59 -2.22 1.62
N ILE A 36 -1.59 -1.97 0.79
CA ILE A 36 -2.86 -1.37 1.18
C ILE A 36 -3.90 -2.48 1.16
N ILE A 37 -4.60 -2.68 2.27
CA ILE A 37 -5.49 -3.82 2.48
C ILE A 37 -6.91 -3.31 2.72
N ASP A 38 -7.84 -3.72 1.88
CA ASP A 38 -9.27 -3.51 2.06
C ASP A 38 -9.74 -4.25 3.32
N VAL A 39 -10.49 -3.58 4.18
CA VAL A 39 -11.12 -4.17 5.38
C VAL A 39 -12.63 -3.95 5.36
N SER A 40 -13.21 -3.85 4.16
CA SER A 40 -14.65 -3.83 3.94
C SER A 40 -15.32 -5.15 4.34
N GLY A 41 -16.64 -5.09 4.58
CA GLY A 41 -17.38 -6.25 5.07
C GLY A 41 -17.42 -7.43 4.11
N SER A 42 -17.26 -7.19 2.81
CA SER A 42 -17.19 -8.27 1.80
C SER A 42 -15.94 -9.13 1.92
N PHE A 43 -14.83 -8.55 2.44
CA PHE A 43 -13.52 -9.23 2.55
C PHE A 43 -13.24 -9.85 3.93
N GLU A 44 -14.19 -9.76 4.87
CA GLU A 44 -14.06 -10.25 6.25
C GLU A 44 -13.68 -11.73 6.30
N HIS A 45 -14.34 -12.56 5.50
CA HIS A 45 -14.15 -14.01 5.49
C HIS A 45 -12.70 -14.41 5.20
N GLU A 46 -12.08 -13.85 4.17
CA GLU A 46 -10.70 -14.12 3.78
C GLU A 46 -9.68 -13.63 4.84
N HIS A 47 -10.06 -12.60 5.58
CA HIS A 47 -9.26 -12.14 6.72
C HIS A 47 -9.33 -13.10 7.90
N GLU A 48 -10.52 -13.56 8.27
CA GLU A 48 -10.76 -14.47 9.39
C GLU A 48 -10.15 -15.85 9.14
N GLU A 49 -10.25 -16.38 7.92
CA GLU A 49 -9.62 -17.64 7.53
C GLU A 49 -8.10 -17.57 7.38
N GLY A 50 -7.52 -16.36 7.39
CA GLY A 50 -6.08 -16.12 7.29
C GLY A 50 -5.52 -16.17 5.88
N THR A 51 -6.36 -16.24 4.85
CA THR A 51 -5.94 -16.26 3.43
C THR A 51 -5.23 -14.95 3.08
N THR A 52 -5.71 -13.81 3.57
CA THR A 52 -5.05 -12.51 3.41
C THR A 52 -3.74 -12.42 4.18
N SER A 53 -3.62 -13.06 5.36
CA SER A 53 -2.32 -13.18 6.06
C SER A 53 -1.31 -13.94 5.20
N THR A 54 -1.74 -15.05 4.59
CA THR A 54 -0.90 -15.82 3.66
C THR A 54 -0.53 -14.99 2.44
N LEU A 55 -1.46 -14.19 1.89
CA LEU A 55 -1.14 -13.27 0.80
C LEU A 55 -0.03 -12.29 1.19
N ILE A 56 -0.12 -11.65 2.36
CA ILE A 56 0.94 -10.74 2.84
C ILE A 56 2.28 -11.48 2.97
N GLU A 57 2.30 -12.69 3.54
CA GLU A 57 3.53 -13.51 3.58
C GLU A 57 4.13 -13.74 2.18
N ARG A 58 3.29 -13.97 1.17
CA ARG A 58 3.70 -14.16 -0.24
C ARG A 58 4.18 -12.87 -0.90
N LEU A 59 3.79 -11.69 -0.40
CA LEU A 59 4.21 -10.39 -0.91
C LEU A 59 5.48 -9.84 -0.21
N VAL A 60 5.81 -10.30 0.99
CA VAL A 60 7.04 -9.91 1.71
C VAL A 60 8.33 -10.07 0.88
N PRO A 61 8.50 -11.06 -0.02
CA PRO A 61 9.66 -11.10 -0.92
C PRO A 61 9.90 -9.82 -1.73
N TYR A 62 8.86 -9.04 -2.02
CA TYR A 62 9.00 -7.75 -2.72
C TYR A 62 9.79 -6.74 -1.89
N CYS A 63 9.49 -6.59 -0.59
CA CYS A 63 10.29 -5.72 0.27
C CYS A 63 11.70 -6.28 0.48
N MET A 64 11.88 -7.60 0.55
CA MET A 64 13.21 -8.21 0.68
C MET A 64 14.11 -7.95 -0.53
N VAL A 65 13.53 -7.71 -1.70
CA VAL A 65 14.27 -7.52 -2.95
C VAL A 65 14.41 -6.05 -3.33
N LEU A 66 13.34 -5.28 -3.20
CA LEU A 66 13.26 -3.92 -3.70
C LEU A 66 13.55 -2.87 -2.62
N ASP A 67 13.15 -3.15 -1.36
CA ASP A 67 13.22 -2.16 -0.30
C ASP A 67 14.59 -2.15 0.39
N PRO A 68 15.23 -0.97 0.55
CA PRO A 68 16.55 -0.87 1.17
C PRO A 68 16.62 -1.38 2.61
N ASP A 69 15.56 -1.22 3.39
CA ASP A 69 15.48 -1.63 4.79
C ASP A 69 14.69 -2.93 5.02
N ARG A 70 14.19 -3.53 3.91
CA ARG A 70 13.48 -4.81 3.88
C ARG A 70 12.20 -4.81 4.70
N LYS A 71 11.48 -3.69 4.69
CA LYS A 71 10.20 -3.53 5.35
C LYS A 71 9.12 -3.23 4.31
N MET A 72 7.91 -3.62 4.61
CA MET A 72 6.74 -3.24 3.83
C MET A 72 5.80 -2.46 4.74
N ASP A 73 5.51 -1.23 4.37
CA ASP A 73 4.51 -0.41 5.04
C ASP A 73 3.11 -1.00 4.84
N VAL A 74 2.29 -1.01 5.87
CA VAL A 74 0.94 -1.57 5.80
C VAL A 74 -0.10 -0.52 6.13
N PHE A 75 -1.05 -0.37 5.24
CA PHE A 75 -2.22 0.48 5.40
C PHE A 75 -3.49 -0.36 5.29
N THR A 76 -4.55 0.11 5.92
CA THR A 76 -5.90 -0.42 5.73
C THR A 76 -6.85 0.68 5.30
N PHE A 77 -7.94 0.29 4.68
CA PHE A 77 -9.02 1.20 4.31
C PHE A 77 -10.36 0.48 4.22
N SER A 78 -11.41 1.28 4.37
CA SER A 78 -12.78 0.93 4.01
C SER A 78 -13.53 2.19 3.56
N ALA A 79 -14.69 2.53 4.08
CA ALA A 79 -15.41 3.74 3.72
C ALA A 79 -14.92 4.97 4.48
N GLY A 80 -14.59 6.05 3.74
CA GLY A 80 -14.31 7.38 4.27
C GLY A 80 -12.88 7.59 4.80
N GLU A 81 -12.59 8.83 5.12
CA GLU A 81 -11.24 9.30 5.50
C GLU A 81 -10.73 8.65 6.79
N ASP A 82 -11.59 8.50 7.79
CA ASP A 82 -11.22 7.95 9.10
C ASP A 82 -10.81 6.47 9.06
N SER A 83 -11.16 5.75 7.98
CA SER A 83 -10.78 4.37 7.75
C SER A 83 -9.43 4.19 7.07
N ALA A 84 -8.90 5.24 6.42
CA ALA A 84 -7.59 5.23 5.81
C ALA A 84 -6.51 5.28 6.90
N HIS A 85 -5.99 4.10 7.28
CA HIS A 85 -5.17 3.94 8.48
C HIS A 85 -3.82 3.33 8.17
N TYR A 86 -2.76 3.88 8.79
CA TYR A 86 -1.43 3.27 8.78
C TYR A 86 -1.29 2.31 9.95
N VAL A 87 -1.13 1.03 9.66
CA VAL A 87 -1.04 -0.05 10.68
C VAL A 87 0.37 -0.15 11.25
N GLY A 88 1.38 0.07 10.42
CA GLY A 88 2.79 -0.12 10.76
C GLY A 88 3.54 -0.82 9.63
N VAL A 89 4.57 -1.56 9.97
CA VAL A 89 5.39 -2.29 9.00
C VAL A 89 5.26 -3.80 9.20
N VAL A 90 5.43 -4.56 8.11
CA VAL A 90 5.67 -5.99 8.14
C VAL A 90 7.09 -6.28 7.66
N THR A 91 7.78 -7.17 8.34
CA THR A 91 9.14 -7.61 8.04
C THR A 91 9.18 -9.12 7.79
N PRO A 92 10.27 -9.66 7.22
CA PRO A 92 10.41 -11.11 7.07
C PRO A 92 10.32 -11.90 8.39
N ASP A 93 10.62 -11.26 9.51
CA ASP A 93 10.64 -11.92 10.83
C ASP A 93 9.25 -12.01 11.47
N ASP A 94 8.33 -11.11 11.09
CA ASP A 94 6.99 -11.02 11.68
C ASP A 94 5.84 -11.13 10.67
N ALA A 95 6.12 -11.54 9.44
CA ALA A 95 5.12 -11.65 8.36
C ALA A 95 4.01 -12.67 8.67
N ARG A 96 4.35 -13.73 9.41
CA ARG A 96 3.42 -14.83 9.69
C ARG A 96 2.19 -14.34 10.43
N ASP A 97 1.01 -14.70 9.91
CA ASP A 97 -0.29 -14.35 10.48
C ASP A 97 -0.45 -12.84 10.74
N TYR A 98 0.24 -11.98 9.94
CA TYR A 98 0.31 -10.54 10.20
C TYR A 98 -1.08 -9.89 10.20
N VAL A 99 -1.92 -10.19 9.21
CA VAL A 99 -3.27 -9.60 9.10
C VAL A 99 -4.13 -10.03 10.29
N THR A 100 -4.16 -11.32 10.61
CA THR A 100 -4.91 -11.85 11.75
C THR A 100 -4.48 -11.22 13.08
N ARG A 101 -3.18 -10.96 13.27
CA ARG A 101 -2.67 -10.40 14.52
C ARG A 101 -2.83 -8.90 14.67
N ASN A 102 -2.80 -8.14 13.57
CA ASN A 102 -2.68 -6.69 13.62
C ASN A 102 -3.88 -5.95 13.01
N ILE A 103 -4.70 -6.61 12.19
CA ILE A 103 -5.76 -5.96 11.39
C ILE A 103 -7.15 -6.45 11.80
N VAL A 104 -7.38 -7.76 11.84
CA VAL A 104 -8.70 -8.34 12.11
C VAL A 104 -9.30 -7.74 13.38
N GLU A 105 -10.46 -7.09 13.27
CA GLU A 105 -11.20 -6.41 14.35
C GLU A 105 -10.41 -5.33 15.14
N ARG A 106 -9.25 -4.85 14.62
CA ARG A 106 -8.35 -3.96 15.36
C ARG A 106 -8.16 -2.60 14.74
N VAL A 107 -8.47 -2.46 13.46
CA VAL A 107 -8.25 -1.22 12.71
C VAL A 107 -9.54 -0.40 12.56
N PRO A 108 -9.44 0.92 12.40
CA PRO A 108 -10.59 1.75 12.08
C PRO A 108 -11.27 1.30 10.79
N GLY A 109 -12.60 1.37 10.76
CA GLY A 109 -13.39 1.07 9.57
C GLY A 109 -13.57 -0.43 9.28
N TRP A 110 -13.20 -1.32 10.20
CA TRP A 110 -13.45 -2.76 10.05
C TRP A 110 -14.92 -3.03 9.67
N ASN A 111 -15.14 -3.86 8.64
CA ASN A 111 -16.45 -4.17 8.06
C ASN A 111 -17.21 -2.97 7.47
N GLY A 112 -16.51 -1.92 7.01
CA GLY A 112 -17.11 -0.78 6.33
C GLY A 112 -17.42 -1.04 4.85
N GLY A 113 -17.63 0.05 4.10
CA GLY A 113 -17.72 0.05 2.63
C GLY A 113 -16.34 0.19 1.99
N THR A 114 -16.27 0.68 0.72
CA THR A 114 -15.01 0.68 -0.04
C THR A 114 -14.78 2.03 -0.73
N THR A 115 -13.83 2.84 -0.24
CA THR A 115 -13.40 4.10 -0.86
C THR A 115 -11.88 4.16 -1.00
N TYR A 116 -11.37 4.25 -2.23
CA TYR A 116 -9.93 4.16 -2.52
C TYR A 116 -9.16 5.45 -2.28
N SER A 117 -9.81 6.60 -2.52
CA SER A 117 -9.12 7.88 -2.64
C SER A 117 -8.33 8.28 -1.40
N TYR A 118 -8.88 8.07 -0.21
CA TYR A 118 -8.29 8.50 1.06
C TYR A 118 -7.01 7.75 1.40
N VAL A 119 -7.00 6.43 1.21
CA VAL A 119 -5.80 5.63 1.49
C VAL A 119 -4.71 5.83 0.43
N LEU A 120 -5.08 6.09 -0.83
CA LEU A 120 -4.11 6.48 -1.87
C LEU A 120 -3.43 7.81 -1.52
N GLU A 121 -4.18 8.81 -1.06
CA GLU A 121 -3.61 10.07 -0.56
C GLU A 121 -2.70 9.84 0.63
N ARG A 122 -3.14 9.03 1.61
CA ARG A 122 -2.35 8.69 2.80
C ARG A 122 -1.02 8.05 2.43
N ALA A 123 -1.00 7.14 1.47
CA ALA A 123 0.23 6.52 0.98
C ALA A 123 1.14 7.54 0.28
N LEU A 124 0.59 8.44 -0.54
CA LEU A 124 1.36 9.51 -1.19
C LEU A 124 1.97 10.47 -0.16
N GLU A 125 1.25 10.81 0.90
CA GLU A 125 1.74 11.62 2.02
C GLU A 125 2.87 10.91 2.77
N HIS A 126 2.68 9.61 3.08
CA HIS A 126 3.66 8.79 3.79
C HIS A 126 5.00 8.70 3.04
N PHE A 127 4.96 8.55 1.72
CA PHE A 127 6.17 8.51 0.88
C PHE A 127 6.70 9.89 0.47
N GLY A 128 6.13 10.98 1.01
CA GLY A 128 6.59 12.34 0.80
C GLY A 128 6.21 12.94 -0.56
N TRP A 129 5.31 12.33 -1.31
CA TRP A 129 4.88 12.81 -2.62
C TRP A 129 3.77 13.86 -2.56
N LYS A 130 3.00 13.85 -1.47
CA LYS A 130 2.00 14.87 -1.15
C LYS A 130 2.31 15.48 0.22
N GLU A 131 2.13 16.79 0.37
CA GLU A 131 2.26 17.46 1.67
C GLU A 131 1.06 17.12 2.56
N CYS A 132 1.32 16.87 3.85
CA CYS A 132 0.28 16.59 4.84
C CYS A 132 -0.49 17.87 5.15
N GLU A 133 -1.80 17.90 4.94
CA GLU A 133 -2.64 19.11 5.19
C GLU A 133 -2.67 19.52 6.67
N GLU A 134 -2.42 18.61 7.61
CA GLU A 134 -2.33 18.91 9.05
C GLU A 134 -1.17 19.84 9.38
N ALA A 135 -0.05 19.79 8.64
CA ALA A 135 1.07 20.69 8.82
C ALA A 135 0.73 22.15 8.47
N HIS A 136 -0.20 22.35 7.52
CA HIS A 136 -0.64 23.68 7.11
C HIS A 136 -1.61 24.32 8.13
N ARG A 137 -2.47 23.57 8.77
CA ARG A 137 -3.39 24.09 9.79
C ARG A 137 -2.65 24.55 11.07
N SER A 138 -1.63 23.79 11.48
CA SER A 138 -0.82 24.14 12.67
C SER A 138 0.09 25.38 12.43
N SER A 139 0.59 25.56 11.24
CA SER A 139 1.45 26.71 10.91
C SER A 139 0.70 28.04 10.75
N GLN A 140 -0.55 28.01 10.28
CA GLN A 140 -1.38 29.22 10.15
C GLN A 140 -1.98 29.66 11.50
N GLY A 141 -2.30 28.73 12.41
CA GLY A 141 -2.84 29.06 13.75
C GLY A 141 -1.80 29.67 14.69
N ALA A 142 -0.57 29.20 14.66
CA ALA A 142 0.50 29.67 15.55
C ALA A 142 1.00 31.08 15.21
N GLY A 143 1.01 31.45 13.94
CA GLY A 143 1.48 32.77 13.49
C GLY A 143 0.51 33.93 13.76
N PHE A 144 -0.77 33.67 13.89
CA PHE A 144 -1.78 34.71 14.11
C PHE A 144 -1.91 35.11 15.57
N LEU A 145 -1.89 34.14 16.49
CA LEU A 145 -2.03 34.41 17.92
C LEU A 145 -0.80 35.03 18.57
N SER A 146 0.41 34.69 18.12
CA SER A 146 1.64 35.29 18.64
C SER A 146 1.79 36.77 18.29
N ARG A 147 1.19 37.25 17.21
CA ARG A 147 1.18 38.66 16.80
C ARG A 147 0.18 39.51 17.58
N LEU A 148 -0.87 38.92 18.16
CA LEU A 148 -1.94 39.65 18.85
C LEU A 148 -1.75 39.76 20.36
N PHE A 149 -1.04 38.85 21.00
CA PHE A 149 -1.04 38.79 22.47
C PHE A 149 0.33 38.80 23.15
N GLY A 150 1.45 38.90 22.45
CA GLY A 150 2.77 39.13 23.06
C GLY A 150 3.12 38.20 24.25
N TRP A 151 2.60 37.00 24.32
CA TRP A 151 2.76 36.09 25.45
C TRP A 151 3.82 35.04 25.12
N SER A 152 4.95 35.08 25.86
CA SER A 152 5.92 33.99 25.90
C SER A 152 5.58 33.07 27.07
N PRO A 153 5.12 31.86 26.84
CA PRO A 153 5.02 30.88 27.91
C PRO A 153 6.38 30.21 28.10
N GLY A 154 7.07 30.56 29.20
CA GLY A 154 8.15 29.73 29.70
C GLY A 154 7.59 28.42 30.24
N GLY A 155 7.71 27.36 29.51
CA GLY A 155 7.34 26.00 29.89
C GLY A 155 8.08 25.01 29.00
N GLN A 156 8.83 24.08 29.61
CA GLN A 156 9.55 23.01 28.90
C GLN A 156 8.59 22.20 28.03
N ALA A 157 8.63 22.42 26.74
CA ALA A 157 7.94 21.59 25.77
C ALA A 157 8.73 20.30 25.58
N HIS A 158 8.15 19.17 26.00
CA HIS A 158 8.56 17.86 25.51
C HIS A 158 8.45 17.88 23.98
N GLY A 159 9.54 17.48 23.31
CA GLY A 159 9.73 17.63 21.89
C GLY A 159 8.59 17.04 21.03
N HIS A 160 7.83 17.93 20.43
CA HIS A 160 7.12 17.61 19.21
C HIS A 160 8.15 17.77 18.08
N GLY A 161 8.43 16.66 17.39
CA GLY A 161 9.37 16.62 16.29
C GLY A 161 9.06 17.72 15.27
N ALA A 162 10.11 18.32 14.74
CA ALA A 162 10.03 19.21 13.59
C ALA A 162 9.21 18.57 12.47
N PRO A 163 8.53 19.34 11.61
CA PRO A 163 7.85 18.76 10.46
C PRO A 163 8.89 17.98 9.67
N HIS A 164 8.77 16.65 9.70
CA HIS A 164 9.59 15.78 8.89
C HIS A 164 9.21 16.09 7.44
N THR A 165 10.04 16.85 6.74
CA THR A 165 10.02 16.85 5.28
C THR A 165 10.40 15.43 4.90
N HIS A 166 9.40 14.57 4.68
CA HIS A 166 9.65 13.22 4.23
C HIS A 166 10.37 13.31 2.88
N GLU A 167 11.58 12.78 2.82
CA GLU A 167 12.28 12.64 1.56
C GLU A 167 11.39 11.84 0.61
N LYS A 168 11.26 12.33 -0.63
CA LYS A 168 10.46 11.63 -1.66
C LYS A 168 11.10 10.28 -1.96
N ARG A 169 10.34 9.22 -1.73
CA ARG A 169 10.82 7.84 -1.86
C ARG A 169 10.09 7.14 -3.00
N ARG A 170 10.83 6.64 -3.97
CA ARG A 170 10.26 5.77 -5.02
C ARG A 170 9.58 4.58 -4.37
N SER A 171 8.32 4.29 -4.73
CA SER A 171 7.50 3.36 -3.97
C SER A 171 6.67 2.45 -4.86
N LEU A 172 6.62 1.16 -4.52
CA LEU A 172 5.69 0.18 -5.07
C LEU A 172 4.58 -0.08 -4.06
N VAL A 173 3.36 0.22 -4.41
CA VAL A 173 2.18 0.03 -3.57
C VAL A 173 1.33 -1.12 -4.12
N LEU A 174 1.16 -2.16 -3.33
CA LEU A 174 0.33 -3.33 -3.62
C LEU A 174 -1.04 -3.08 -2.99
N PHE A 175 -2.02 -2.70 -3.82
CA PHE A 175 -3.37 -2.31 -3.38
C PHE A 175 -4.30 -3.52 -3.50
N ILE A 176 -4.73 -4.09 -2.37
CA ILE A 176 -5.49 -5.34 -2.29
C ILE A 176 -6.93 -5.03 -1.91
N THR A 177 -7.89 -5.46 -2.74
CA THR A 177 -9.33 -5.24 -2.55
C THR A 177 -10.12 -6.41 -3.12
N ASP A 178 -11.29 -6.70 -2.56
CA ASP A 178 -12.23 -7.70 -3.08
C ASP A 178 -13.42 -7.06 -3.82
N GLY A 179 -13.54 -5.73 -3.77
CA GLY A 179 -14.70 -4.98 -4.26
C GLY A 179 -14.37 -3.84 -5.21
N GLU A 180 -15.44 -3.30 -5.81
CA GLU A 180 -15.38 -2.08 -6.58
C GLU A 180 -15.34 -0.85 -5.66
N ASN A 181 -14.72 0.21 -6.13
CA ASN A 181 -14.76 1.51 -5.45
C ASN A 181 -16.19 2.07 -5.42
N ASP A 182 -16.55 2.76 -4.33
CA ASP A 182 -17.83 3.48 -4.26
C ASP A 182 -17.91 4.50 -5.41
N LEU A 183 -19.05 4.51 -6.12
CA LEU A 183 -19.28 5.39 -7.26
C LEU A 183 -19.10 6.89 -6.90
N MET A 184 -19.43 7.26 -5.66
CA MET A 184 -19.27 8.65 -5.20
C MET A 184 -17.80 9.03 -4.97
N ASP A 185 -16.91 8.02 -4.79
CA ASP A 185 -15.48 8.24 -4.60
C ASP A 185 -14.66 8.16 -5.91
N GLU A 186 -15.23 7.62 -7.00
CA GLU A 186 -14.49 7.43 -8.25
C GLU A 186 -13.86 8.74 -8.77
N GLU A 187 -14.60 9.84 -8.77
CA GLU A 187 -14.09 11.12 -9.25
C GLU A 187 -12.93 11.63 -8.39
N ARG A 188 -13.03 11.46 -7.06
CA ARG A 188 -11.97 11.85 -6.14
C ARG A 188 -10.73 10.99 -6.33
N THR A 189 -10.91 9.67 -6.45
CA THR A 189 -9.82 8.72 -6.73
C THR A 189 -9.08 9.07 -8.02
N MET A 190 -9.83 9.36 -9.10
CA MET A 190 -9.23 9.77 -10.37
C MET A 190 -8.45 11.09 -10.26
N ARG A 191 -8.90 12.05 -9.46
CA ARG A 191 -8.16 13.30 -9.20
C ARG A 191 -6.87 13.05 -8.45
N VAL A 192 -6.89 12.22 -7.41
CA VAL A 192 -5.68 11.87 -6.63
C VAL A 192 -4.58 11.30 -7.53
N LEU A 193 -4.95 10.34 -8.39
CA LEU A 193 -4.01 9.72 -9.31
C LEU A 193 -3.54 10.68 -10.44
N ASP A 194 -4.43 11.52 -10.96
CA ASP A 194 -4.11 12.52 -11.97
C ASP A 194 -3.13 13.57 -11.41
N ASP A 195 -3.34 14.03 -10.19
CA ASP A 195 -2.45 14.98 -9.50
C ASP A 195 -1.09 14.34 -9.21
N SER A 196 -1.06 13.07 -8.78
CA SER A 196 0.19 12.31 -8.60
C SER A 196 0.96 12.19 -9.92
N GLN A 197 0.30 11.84 -11.01
CA GLN A 197 0.93 11.74 -12.32
C GLN A 197 1.44 13.10 -12.83
N ARG A 198 0.69 14.20 -12.62
CA ARG A 198 1.12 15.56 -12.99
C ARG A 198 2.33 16.03 -12.18
N ARG A 199 2.43 15.67 -10.90
CA ARG A 199 3.62 15.97 -10.07
C ARG A 199 4.84 15.15 -10.48
N GLY A 200 4.64 14.06 -11.24
CA GLY A 200 5.69 13.11 -11.59
C GLY A 200 6.12 12.25 -10.41
N ASP A 201 5.17 11.89 -9.55
CA ASP A 201 5.43 11.07 -8.37
C ASP A 201 5.96 9.70 -8.82
N GLN A 202 7.05 9.25 -8.19
CA GLN A 202 7.68 7.96 -8.48
C GLN A 202 7.02 6.85 -7.65
N VAL A 203 5.71 6.72 -7.77
CA VAL A 203 4.89 5.70 -7.10
C VAL A 203 4.20 4.85 -8.16
N TYR A 204 4.23 3.53 -8.00
CA TYR A 204 3.46 2.59 -8.81
C TYR A 204 2.40 1.93 -7.93
N PHE A 205 1.16 1.97 -8.36
CA PHE A 205 0.04 1.29 -7.71
C PHE A 205 -0.35 0.04 -8.50
N LEU A 206 -0.11 -1.14 -7.92
CA LEU A 206 -0.60 -2.40 -8.45
C LEU A 206 -1.90 -2.77 -7.73
N PHE A 207 -3.03 -2.62 -8.42
CA PHE A 207 -4.33 -3.04 -7.91
C PHE A 207 -4.46 -4.55 -8.05
N ILE A 208 -4.68 -5.23 -6.92
CA ILE A 208 -4.89 -6.67 -6.83
C ILE A 208 -6.34 -6.89 -6.41
N GLY A 209 -7.19 -7.13 -7.40
CA GLY A 209 -8.59 -7.44 -7.17
C GLY A 209 -8.75 -8.93 -6.87
N ALA A 210 -9.18 -9.28 -5.65
CA ALA A 210 -9.29 -10.66 -5.18
C ALA A 210 -10.75 -10.96 -4.84
N CYS A 211 -11.52 -11.51 -5.78
CA CYS A 211 -12.93 -11.83 -5.57
C CYS A 211 -13.37 -13.05 -6.38
N GLU A 212 -13.99 -14.02 -5.70
CA GLU A 212 -14.56 -15.22 -6.33
C GLU A 212 -15.84 -14.92 -7.12
N ASP A 213 -16.58 -13.87 -6.71
CA ASP A 213 -17.78 -13.47 -7.42
C ASP A 213 -17.44 -12.95 -8.82
N LYS A 214 -17.93 -13.68 -9.83
CA LYS A 214 -17.74 -13.30 -11.24
C LYS A 214 -18.49 -12.02 -11.63
N GLY A 215 -19.44 -11.58 -10.82
CA GLY A 215 -20.15 -10.31 -10.98
C GLY A 215 -19.28 -9.09 -10.66
N VAL A 216 -18.26 -9.25 -9.80
CA VAL A 216 -17.27 -8.21 -9.52
C VAL A 216 -16.21 -8.22 -10.63
N THR A 217 -16.19 -7.19 -11.45
CA THR A 217 -15.32 -7.14 -12.65
C THR A 217 -14.10 -6.25 -12.46
N PHE A 218 -14.05 -5.45 -11.40
CA PHE A 218 -13.00 -4.44 -11.16
C PHE A 218 -12.87 -3.44 -12.31
N GLU A 219 -14.02 -3.04 -12.89
CA GLU A 219 -14.04 -2.11 -14.04
C GLU A 219 -13.37 -0.78 -13.72
N PHE A 220 -13.55 -0.28 -12.49
CA PHE A 220 -12.94 0.96 -12.09
C PHE A 220 -11.41 0.84 -11.97
N ALA A 221 -10.89 -0.24 -11.38
CA ALA A 221 -9.45 -0.50 -11.32
C ALA A 221 -8.84 -0.70 -12.72
N GLN A 222 -9.55 -1.36 -13.64
CA GLN A 222 -9.14 -1.50 -15.03
C GLN A 222 -9.12 -0.14 -15.76
N LYS A 223 -10.11 0.72 -15.50
CA LYS A 223 -10.15 2.10 -16.02
C LYS A 223 -8.96 2.92 -15.53
N ILE A 224 -8.60 2.79 -14.24
CA ILE A 224 -7.40 3.41 -13.66
C ILE A 224 -6.16 2.91 -14.41
N ALA A 225 -5.95 1.60 -14.51
CA ALA A 225 -4.77 1.00 -15.13
C ALA A 225 -4.63 1.36 -16.63
N THR A 226 -5.75 1.60 -17.32
CA THR A 226 -5.73 2.06 -18.72
C THR A 226 -5.35 3.54 -18.83
N ARG A 227 -5.72 4.37 -17.83
CA ARG A 227 -5.54 5.83 -17.88
C ARG A 227 -4.17 6.30 -17.38
N PHE A 228 -3.63 5.67 -16.35
CA PHE A 228 -2.43 6.12 -15.65
C PHE A 228 -1.25 5.17 -15.90
N LYS A 229 -0.10 5.71 -16.28
CA LYS A 229 1.10 4.92 -16.64
C LYS A 229 1.78 4.24 -15.45
N ASN A 230 1.56 4.77 -14.25
CA ASN A 230 2.15 4.27 -13.01
C ASN A 230 1.13 3.42 -12.21
N THR A 231 0.25 2.74 -12.91
CA THR A 231 -0.75 1.85 -12.33
C THR A 231 -0.87 0.56 -13.13
N GLY A 232 -1.24 -0.51 -12.47
CA GLY A 232 -1.56 -1.79 -13.08
C GLY A 232 -2.68 -2.48 -12.33
N VAL A 233 -3.30 -3.49 -12.94
CA VAL A 233 -4.35 -4.30 -12.31
C VAL A 233 -4.12 -5.77 -12.56
N VAL A 234 -4.29 -6.57 -11.52
CA VAL A 234 -4.33 -8.03 -11.56
C VAL A 234 -5.64 -8.49 -10.91
N VAL A 235 -6.38 -9.35 -11.57
CA VAL A 235 -7.63 -9.91 -11.02
C VAL A 235 -7.43 -11.38 -10.68
N ILE A 236 -7.62 -11.71 -9.41
CA ILE A 236 -7.49 -13.04 -8.82
C ILE A 236 -8.89 -13.55 -8.49
N ARG A 237 -9.30 -14.66 -9.11
CA ARG A 237 -10.64 -15.23 -8.94
C ARG A 237 -10.72 -16.26 -7.82
N ASP A 238 -9.61 -16.82 -7.42
CA ASP A 238 -9.49 -17.79 -6.33
C ASP A 238 -8.23 -17.43 -5.53
N LEU A 239 -8.44 -16.74 -4.41
CA LEU A 239 -7.35 -16.23 -3.60
C LEU A 239 -6.60 -17.35 -2.90
N GLU A 240 -7.30 -18.41 -2.45
CA GLU A 240 -6.67 -19.58 -1.85
C GLU A 240 -5.76 -20.32 -2.84
N ALA A 241 -6.27 -20.58 -4.05
CA ALA A 241 -5.47 -21.20 -5.10
C ALA A 241 -4.28 -20.29 -5.50
N PHE A 242 -4.46 -18.98 -5.52
CA PHE A 242 -3.40 -18.03 -5.86
C PHE A 242 -2.27 -18.05 -4.83
N VAL A 243 -2.56 -17.99 -3.54
CA VAL A 243 -1.52 -18.02 -2.49
C VAL A 243 -0.84 -19.39 -2.38
N ALA A 244 -1.48 -20.45 -2.87
CA ALA A 244 -0.91 -21.80 -2.95
C ALA A 244 0.00 -22.04 -4.17
N GLN A 245 0.01 -21.13 -5.15
CA GLN A 245 0.86 -21.24 -6.34
C GLN A 245 2.35 -21.29 -6.01
N SER A 246 3.14 -21.78 -6.95
CA SER A 246 4.59 -21.66 -6.89
C SER A 246 5.03 -20.18 -6.93
N ASP A 247 6.23 -19.89 -6.43
CA ASP A 247 6.78 -18.54 -6.50
C ASP A 247 6.91 -18.02 -7.94
N GLU A 248 7.16 -18.94 -8.89
CA GLU A 248 7.29 -18.60 -10.30
C GLU A 248 5.95 -18.17 -10.91
N GLU A 249 4.88 -18.92 -10.64
CA GLU A 249 3.52 -18.61 -11.11
C GLU A 249 2.99 -17.32 -10.50
N LEU A 250 3.16 -17.14 -9.18
CA LEU A 250 2.75 -15.93 -8.49
C LEU A 250 3.47 -14.69 -9.04
N ASN A 251 4.80 -14.76 -9.20
CA ASN A 251 5.57 -13.66 -9.77
C ASN A 251 5.19 -13.40 -11.24
N ALA A 252 4.90 -14.43 -12.03
CA ALA A 252 4.45 -14.26 -13.41
C ALA A 252 3.11 -13.52 -13.49
N THR A 253 2.24 -13.71 -12.51
CA THR A 253 0.95 -13.01 -12.41
C THR A 253 1.13 -11.55 -11.98
N LEU A 254 1.97 -11.28 -10.98
CA LEU A 254 2.12 -9.93 -10.40
C LEU A 254 3.06 -9.02 -11.21
N LEU A 255 4.09 -9.58 -11.87
CA LEU A 255 5.05 -8.81 -12.67
C LEU A 255 4.51 -8.54 -14.08
N GLY A 256 3.41 -7.79 -14.19
CA GLY A 256 2.92 -7.33 -15.48
C GLY A 256 3.92 -6.43 -16.22
N PRO A 257 3.78 -6.29 -17.55
CA PRO A 257 4.71 -5.51 -18.38
C PRO A 257 4.82 -4.04 -17.94
N GLU A 258 3.74 -3.43 -17.48
CA GLU A 258 3.70 -2.04 -17.00
C GLU A 258 4.54 -1.85 -15.73
N LEU A 259 4.43 -2.78 -14.77
CA LEU A 259 5.25 -2.77 -13.56
C LEU A 259 6.73 -2.98 -13.88
N VAL A 260 7.02 -3.91 -14.79
CA VAL A 260 8.39 -4.19 -15.23
C VAL A 260 9.01 -2.95 -15.89
N GLU A 261 8.29 -2.26 -16.78
CA GLU A 261 8.76 -1.02 -17.40
C GLU A 261 8.96 0.11 -16.38
N TRP A 262 8.06 0.24 -15.40
CA TRP A 262 8.25 1.20 -14.32
C TRP A 262 9.47 0.86 -13.45
N LEU A 263 9.74 -0.41 -13.19
CA LEU A 263 10.93 -0.83 -12.42
C LEU A 263 12.24 -0.53 -13.20
N LYS A 264 12.20 -0.53 -14.53
CA LYS A 264 13.37 -0.19 -15.39
C LYS A 264 13.61 1.30 -15.53
N SER A 265 12.59 2.15 -15.30
CA SER A 265 12.70 3.61 -15.40
C SER A 265 13.41 4.21 -14.18
#